data_cbfe7658e26f0dbde4a71abf54a27c2b
#
_entry.id   cbfe7658e26f0dbde4a71abf54a27c2b
#
_cell.length_a   1.000
_cell.length_b   1.000
_cell.length_c   1.000
_cell.angle_alpha   90.00
_cell.angle_beta   90.00
_cell.angle_gamma   90.00
#
_symmetry.space_group_name_H-M   'P 1'
#
loop_
_entity.id
_entity.type
_entity.pdbx_description
1 polymer ?
#
loop_
_entity_poly.entity_id
_entity_poly.type
_entity_poly.pdbx_seq_one_letter_code
_entity_poly.pdbx_strand_id
1 'polypeptide(L)'
;MIKKLAPIALATLAYSNCSIATEQQVSKQWFNSIEYTHINNDYYDFDGYQLVSHYYFEEQQSSGVLDDYGYLDTDTNFRVNYSGGDYYNDIGLSGEYFFNNWFAVADMRDVRDLDNYTLGLGYLFADALKVSVNRDVRSYGDDYFRLKAQYNLQINDKDYLGFSAETDDELDVWNVSARYFNHLSGSHYITVDVGHQDSLYNSASNAMISYYFGDHYAIGAGLDDSELVLQGKYFINDKYYLTANYTESGSAELYNLKFVAQF
;
A
#
# COMPACT_ATOMS: atom_id res chain seq x y z
N MET A 1 32.21 -3.72 14.48
CA MET A 1 33.08 -3.58 13.31
C MET A 1 32.46 -4.32 12.13
N ILE A 2 31.18 -3.98 11.73
CA ILE A 2 30.45 -4.53 10.57
C ILE A 2 29.64 -3.37 9.91
N LYS A 3 30.29 -2.25 9.63
CA LYS A 3 29.62 -1.04 9.10
C LYS A 3 29.82 -0.79 7.59
N LYS A 4 30.20 -1.77 6.75
CA LYS A 4 30.52 -1.49 5.32
C LYS A 4 30.12 -2.56 4.31
N LEU A 5 29.09 -3.37 4.51
CA LEU A 5 28.72 -4.45 3.55
C LEU A 5 27.34 -4.35 2.87
N ALA A 6 26.57 -3.30 3.11
CA ALA A 6 25.22 -3.19 2.57
C ALA A 6 25.07 -2.75 1.08
N PRO A 7 25.97 -1.97 0.44
CA PRO A 7 25.67 -1.48 -0.91
C PRO A 7 26.16 -2.35 -2.09
N ILE A 8 26.86 -3.46 -1.86
CA ILE A 8 27.52 -4.21 -2.96
C ILE A 8 26.73 -5.44 -3.46
N ALA A 9 25.75 -5.91 -2.70
CA ALA A 9 25.00 -7.13 -3.05
C ALA A 9 23.93 -6.96 -4.13
N LEU A 10 23.52 -5.74 -4.47
CA LEU A 10 22.43 -5.50 -5.43
C LEU A 10 22.87 -5.44 -6.91
N ALA A 11 24.17 -5.30 -7.18
CA ALA A 11 24.66 -5.02 -8.53
C ALA A 11 25.04 -6.26 -9.38
N THR A 12 25.07 -7.47 -8.81
CA THR A 12 25.62 -8.66 -9.51
C THR A 12 24.57 -9.65 -10.01
N LEU A 13 23.27 -9.43 -9.84
CA LEU A 13 22.20 -10.34 -10.30
C LEU A 13 21.54 -9.96 -11.66
N ALA A 14 22.09 -8.96 -12.35
CA ALA A 14 21.44 -8.37 -13.54
C ALA A 14 21.71 -9.08 -14.88
N TYR A 15 22.25 -10.28 -14.92
CA TYR A 15 22.50 -10.99 -16.18
C TYR A 15 22.01 -12.44 -16.13
N SER A 16 20.72 -12.67 -16.39
CA SER A 16 20.28 -13.90 -17.06
C SER A 16 18.80 -13.87 -17.46
N ASN A 17 18.58 -14.11 -18.76
CA ASN A 17 17.33 -14.50 -19.40
C ASN A 17 16.29 -13.42 -19.66
N CYS A 18 16.50 -12.67 -20.73
CA CYS A 18 15.42 -12.04 -21.47
C CYS A 18 14.64 -13.15 -22.23
N SER A 19 13.72 -13.84 -21.57
CA SER A 19 12.69 -14.60 -22.24
C SER A 19 11.57 -13.63 -22.58
N ILE A 20 11.16 -13.62 -23.84
CA ILE A 20 9.95 -12.89 -24.27
C ILE A 20 8.78 -13.64 -23.62
N ALA A 21 8.38 -13.20 -22.43
CA ALA A 21 7.19 -13.68 -21.76
C ALA A 21 6.00 -13.06 -22.50
N THR A 22 5.11 -13.90 -23.00
CA THR A 22 3.75 -13.50 -23.33
C THR A 22 3.15 -12.92 -22.06
N GLU A 23 2.60 -11.69 -22.12
CA GLU A 23 1.88 -11.07 -20.99
C GLU A 23 0.81 -12.05 -20.50
N GLN A 24 1.10 -12.80 -19.47
CA GLN A 24 0.14 -13.67 -18.83
C GLN A 24 -0.47 -12.86 -17.70
N GLN A 25 -1.72 -12.45 -17.87
CA GLN A 25 -2.48 -11.84 -16.80
C GLN A 25 -2.57 -12.84 -15.64
N VAL A 26 -2.04 -12.45 -14.50
CA VAL A 26 -1.97 -13.30 -13.30
C VAL A 26 -3.12 -12.90 -12.38
N SER A 27 -3.88 -13.90 -11.92
CA SER A 27 -4.92 -13.69 -10.92
C SER A 27 -4.51 -14.23 -9.56
N LYS A 28 -4.90 -13.54 -8.49
CA LYS A 28 -4.63 -13.89 -7.10
C LYS A 28 -5.83 -13.57 -6.22
N GLN A 29 -5.98 -14.33 -5.12
CA GLN A 29 -7.01 -14.08 -4.10
C GLN A 29 -6.44 -13.85 -2.71
N TRP A 30 -5.22 -14.33 -2.45
CA TRP A 30 -4.66 -14.31 -1.10
C TRP A 30 -3.29 -13.66 -1.10
N PHE A 31 -3.19 -12.54 -0.41
CA PHE A 31 -1.99 -11.71 -0.31
C PHE A 31 -1.46 -11.73 1.12
N ASN A 32 -0.25 -12.21 1.30
CA ASN A 32 0.41 -12.29 2.59
C ASN A 32 1.70 -11.50 2.56
N SER A 33 2.02 -10.80 3.62
CA SER A 33 3.31 -10.12 3.73
C SER A 33 3.87 -10.17 5.14
N ILE A 34 5.18 -10.18 5.22
CA ILE A 34 5.96 -9.87 6.40
C ILE A 34 6.86 -8.69 6.10
N GLU A 35 6.85 -7.71 6.97
CA GLU A 35 7.58 -6.47 6.84
C GLU A 35 8.38 -6.21 8.11
N TYR A 36 9.63 -5.84 7.96
CA TYR A 36 10.53 -5.42 9.03
C TYR A 36 10.93 -3.97 8.78
N THR A 37 10.85 -3.16 9.81
CA THR A 37 11.25 -1.76 9.81
C THR A 37 12.30 -1.55 10.87
N HIS A 38 13.41 -0.92 10.50
CA HIS A 38 14.46 -0.47 11.41
C HIS A 38 14.62 1.04 11.27
N ILE A 39 14.53 1.74 12.40
CA ILE A 39 14.76 3.19 12.49
C ILE A 39 16.04 3.36 13.33
N ASN A 40 17.05 3.95 12.71
CA ASN A 40 18.29 4.35 13.38
C ASN A 40 18.27 5.88 13.56
N ASN A 41 18.28 6.31 14.79
CA ASN A 41 18.31 7.73 15.16
C ASN A 41 19.46 7.96 16.14
N ASP A 42 20.01 9.18 16.19
CA ASP A 42 21.11 9.56 17.11
C ASP A 42 20.81 9.27 18.60
N TYR A 43 19.54 9.12 18.96
CA TYR A 43 19.09 8.98 20.35
C TYR A 43 18.57 7.57 20.69
N TYR A 44 18.03 6.84 19.71
CA TYR A 44 17.43 5.52 19.90
C TYR A 44 17.37 4.75 18.60
N ASP A 45 17.42 3.43 18.69
CA ASP A 45 17.09 2.51 17.63
C ASP A 45 15.69 1.95 17.90
N PHE A 46 14.92 1.71 16.85
CA PHE A 46 13.59 1.09 16.95
C PHE A 46 13.46 0.00 15.91
N ASP A 47 12.99 -1.16 16.34
CA ASP A 47 12.65 -2.29 15.48
C ASP A 47 11.15 -2.54 15.50
N GLY A 48 10.57 -2.64 14.31
CA GLY A 48 9.16 -2.95 14.12
C GLY A 48 8.97 -4.05 13.09
N TYR A 49 7.85 -4.78 13.21
CA TYR A 49 7.46 -5.78 12.24
C TYR A 49 5.95 -5.79 12.05
N GLN A 50 5.53 -6.09 10.82
CA GLN A 50 4.14 -6.23 10.47
C GLN A 50 3.94 -7.53 9.68
N LEU A 51 2.89 -8.27 10.03
CA LEU A 51 2.39 -9.42 9.29
C LEU A 51 1.00 -9.06 8.78
N VAL A 52 0.74 -9.27 7.50
CA VAL A 52 -0.57 -9.03 6.89
C VAL A 52 -1.00 -10.28 6.13
N SER A 53 -2.25 -10.65 6.29
CA SER A 53 -2.94 -11.65 5.48
C SER A 53 -4.24 -11.04 4.97
N HIS A 54 -4.38 -10.88 3.66
CA HIS A 54 -5.52 -10.28 3.00
C HIS A 54 -6.09 -11.26 1.99
N TYR A 55 -7.35 -11.62 2.15
CA TYR A 55 -8.05 -12.56 1.29
C TYR A 55 -9.23 -11.87 0.58
N TYR A 56 -9.29 -12.03 -0.73
CA TYR A 56 -10.41 -11.62 -1.57
C TYR A 56 -11.25 -12.84 -1.93
N PHE A 57 -12.57 -12.69 -1.93
CA PHE A 57 -13.48 -13.77 -2.30
C PHE A 57 -13.57 -13.96 -3.83
N GLU A 58 -13.23 -12.93 -4.59
CA GLU A 58 -13.10 -12.97 -6.05
C GLU A 58 -11.62 -12.87 -6.46
N GLU A 59 -11.29 -13.38 -7.65
CA GLU A 59 -9.93 -13.31 -8.20
C GLU A 59 -9.56 -11.88 -8.61
N GLN A 60 -8.48 -11.37 -8.06
CA GLN A 60 -7.91 -10.08 -8.43
C GLN A 60 -6.99 -10.26 -9.64
N GLN A 61 -7.23 -9.48 -10.69
CA GLN A 61 -6.44 -9.54 -11.93
C GLN A 61 -5.32 -8.50 -11.88
N SER A 62 -4.09 -8.91 -12.22
CA SER A 62 -2.97 -7.96 -12.28
C SER A 62 -3.14 -6.94 -13.41
N SER A 63 -2.73 -5.70 -13.16
CA SER A 63 -2.74 -4.62 -14.16
C SER A 63 -1.60 -4.73 -15.19
N GLY A 64 -0.79 -5.80 -15.13
CA GLY A 64 0.36 -6.03 -16.00
C GLY A 64 1.70 -6.15 -15.26
N VAL A 65 1.79 -5.65 -14.02
CA VAL A 65 2.89 -5.91 -13.09
C VAL A 65 2.41 -6.82 -11.98
N LEU A 66 3.33 -7.52 -11.33
CA LEU A 66 3.01 -8.60 -10.38
C LEU A 66 2.55 -8.11 -9.00
N ASP A 67 2.58 -6.82 -8.73
CA ASP A 67 2.18 -6.21 -7.44
C ASP A 67 1.12 -5.10 -7.60
N ASP A 68 0.50 -4.98 -8.76
CA ASP A 68 -0.62 -4.07 -9.00
C ASP A 68 -1.83 -4.83 -9.55
N TYR A 69 -2.96 -4.70 -8.86
CA TYR A 69 -4.23 -5.38 -9.15
C TYR A 69 -5.37 -4.38 -9.38
N GLY A 70 -5.03 -3.18 -9.85
CA GLY A 70 -5.97 -2.08 -10.06
C GLY A 70 -6.01 -1.13 -8.88
N TYR A 71 -6.74 -0.04 -9.06
CA TYR A 71 -6.79 1.04 -8.05
C TYR A 71 -7.88 0.85 -7.01
N LEU A 72 -9.01 0.26 -7.39
CA LEU A 72 -10.16 0.07 -6.51
C LEU A 72 -10.29 -1.39 -6.09
N ASP A 73 -10.44 -1.61 -4.80
CA ASP A 73 -10.98 -2.86 -4.28
C ASP A 73 -12.50 -2.83 -4.46
N THR A 74 -13.03 -3.72 -5.30
CA THR A 74 -14.46 -3.78 -5.63
C THR A 74 -15.11 -5.07 -5.16
N ASP A 75 -14.37 -5.93 -4.47
CA ASP A 75 -14.78 -7.26 -4.09
C ASP A 75 -14.78 -7.45 -2.58
N THR A 76 -15.64 -8.36 -2.12
CA THR A 76 -15.66 -8.78 -0.71
C THR A 76 -14.29 -9.28 -0.31
N ASN A 77 -13.76 -8.73 0.78
CA ASN A 77 -12.43 -9.06 1.26
C ASN A 77 -12.36 -9.06 2.79
N PHE A 78 -11.33 -9.70 3.30
CA PHE A 78 -11.05 -9.78 4.73
C PHE A 78 -9.54 -9.73 4.97
N ARG A 79 -9.12 -8.88 5.90
CA ARG A 79 -7.73 -8.66 6.22
C ARG A 79 -7.49 -8.86 7.72
N VAL A 80 -6.41 -9.57 8.04
CA VAL A 80 -5.83 -9.68 9.38
C VAL A 80 -4.46 -9.05 9.34
N ASN A 81 -4.13 -8.24 10.32
CA ASN A 81 -2.80 -7.72 10.50
C ASN A 81 -2.33 -7.90 11.94
N TYR A 82 -1.04 -8.18 12.08
CA TYR A 82 -0.33 -8.14 13.34
C TYR A 82 0.80 -7.14 13.20
N SER A 83 0.87 -6.18 14.08
CA SER A 83 1.95 -5.20 14.15
C SER A 83 2.61 -5.28 15.51
N GLY A 84 3.92 -5.27 15.55
CA GLY A 84 4.69 -5.34 16.80
C GLY A 84 6.00 -4.58 16.71
N GLY A 85 6.52 -4.21 17.85
CA GLY A 85 7.79 -3.53 18.03
C GLY A 85 8.18 -3.55 19.50
N ASP A 86 9.21 -2.80 19.84
CA ASP A 86 9.79 -2.81 21.20
C ASP A 86 8.78 -2.48 22.31
N TYR A 87 7.73 -1.72 22.00
CA TYR A 87 6.82 -1.17 23.02
C TYR A 87 5.35 -1.45 22.75
N TYR A 88 4.98 -2.07 21.63
CA TYR A 88 3.59 -2.31 21.28
C TYR A 88 3.42 -3.61 20.49
N ASN A 89 2.22 -4.14 20.53
CA ASN A 89 1.75 -5.17 19.60
C ASN A 89 0.23 -5.03 19.46
N ASP A 90 -0.25 -5.09 18.23
CA ASP A 90 -1.66 -4.99 17.89
C ASP A 90 -2.07 -6.09 16.92
N ILE A 91 -3.30 -6.58 17.05
CA ILE A 91 -3.92 -7.51 16.10
C ILE A 91 -5.14 -6.82 15.52
N GLY A 92 -5.08 -6.43 14.27
CA GLY A 92 -6.19 -5.78 13.59
C GLY A 92 -6.97 -6.74 12.69
N LEU A 93 -8.25 -6.44 12.54
CA LEU A 93 -9.15 -7.08 11.59
C LEU A 93 -9.85 -6.01 10.78
N SER A 94 -9.91 -6.17 9.46
CA SER A 94 -10.67 -5.28 8.60
C SER A 94 -11.24 -6.02 7.41
N GLY A 95 -12.20 -5.39 6.72
CA GLY A 95 -12.74 -5.94 5.50
C GLY A 95 -13.90 -5.13 4.96
N GLU A 96 -14.27 -5.51 3.75
CA GLU A 96 -15.40 -4.95 3.03
C GLU A 96 -16.29 -6.09 2.55
N TYR A 97 -17.59 -5.93 2.74
CA TYR A 97 -18.58 -6.88 2.26
C TYR A 97 -19.47 -6.22 1.20
N PHE A 98 -19.35 -6.68 -0.05
CA PHE A 98 -20.13 -6.20 -1.17
C PHE A 98 -21.43 -7.01 -1.35
N PHE A 99 -22.52 -6.30 -1.57
CA PHE A 99 -23.81 -6.86 -1.91
C PHE A 99 -24.46 -6.00 -3.01
N ASN A 100 -24.35 -6.46 -4.24
CA ASN A 100 -24.57 -5.66 -5.45
C ASN A 100 -23.61 -4.45 -5.46
N ASN A 101 -24.15 -3.24 -5.67
CA ASN A 101 -23.36 -2.01 -5.67
C ASN A 101 -23.17 -1.38 -4.29
N TRP A 102 -23.78 -1.91 -3.25
CA TRP A 102 -23.55 -1.47 -1.88
C TRP A 102 -22.39 -2.24 -1.26
N PHE A 103 -21.70 -1.62 -0.33
CA PHE A 103 -20.73 -2.32 0.50
C PHE A 103 -20.73 -1.82 1.93
N ALA A 104 -20.46 -2.73 2.84
CA ALA A 104 -20.24 -2.43 4.25
C ALA A 104 -18.74 -2.50 4.57
N VAL A 105 -18.27 -1.60 5.41
CA VAL A 105 -16.88 -1.54 5.88
C VAL A 105 -16.86 -1.87 7.37
N ALA A 106 -15.92 -2.69 7.79
CA ALA A 106 -15.60 -2.90 9.19
C ALA A 106 -14.07 -2.89 9.37
N ASP A 107 -13.60 -2.15 10.35
CA ASP A 107 -12.18 -2.12 10.73
C ASP A 107 -12.05 -2.07 12.25
N MET A 108 -11.17 -2.88 12.78
CA MET A 108 -10.82 -2.97 14.19
C MET A 108 -9.31 -2.98 14.27
N ARG A 109 -8.74 -1.90 14.75
CA ARG A 109 -7.29 -1.73 14.81
C ARG A 109 -6.61 -2.74 15.75
N ASP A 110 -7.22 -2.99 16.90
CA ASP A 110 -6.78 -4.00 17.85
C ASP A 110 -8.01 -4.75 18.41
N VAL A 111 -8.08 -6.06 18.15
CA VAL A 111 -9.19 -6.92 18.62
C VAL A 111 -9.29 -7.01 20.14
N ARG A 112 -8.26 -6.56 20.86
CA ARG A 112 -8.27 -6.51 22.33
C ARG A 112 -8.88 -5.20 22.86
N ASP A 113 -9.01 -4.19 22.01
CA ASP A 113 -9.63 -2.91 22.31
C ASP A 113 -10.92 -2.77 21.50
N LEU A 114 -11.99 -3.32 22.03
CA LEU A 114 -13.30 -3.36 21.38
C LEU A 114 -14.02 -2.00 21.39
N ASP A 115 -13.44 -0.99 22.01
CA ASP A 115 -13.98 0.38 22.07
C ASP A 115 -13.43 1.27 20.94
N ASN A 116 -12.46 0.74 20.13
CA ASN A 116 -11.90 1.41 18.97
C ASN A 116 -12.19 0.62 17.67
N TYR A 117 -13.15 1.07 16.91
CA TYR A 117 -13.52 0.43 15.64
C TYR A 117 -14.12 1.42 14.66
N THR A 118 -14.12 1.05 13.39
CA THR A 118 -14.79 1.75 12.31
C THR A 118 -15.89 0.87 11.73
N LEU A 119 -17.07 1.44 11.52
CA LEU A 119 -18.13 0.82 10.73
C LEU A 119 -18.59 1.80 9.65
N GLY A 120 -18.79 1.29 8.44
CA GLY A 120 -19.16 2.13 7.31
C GLY A 120 -20.13 1.46 6.35
N LEU A 121 -20.75 2.32 5.54
CA LEU A 121 -21.59 1.90 4.43
C LEU A 121 -21.21 2.75 3.21
N GLY A 122 -21.15 2.10 2.05
CA GLY A 122 -20.81 2.78 0.82
C GLY A 122 -21.53 2.24 -0.40
N TYR A 123 -21.29 2.91 -1.51
CA TYR A 123 -21.87 2.56 -2.79
C TYR A 123 -20.82 2.67 -3.90
N LEU A 124 -20.83 1.69 -4.80
CA LEU A 124 -19.96 1.60 -5.97
C LEU A 124 -20.77 2.01 -7.22
N PHE A 125 -20.38 3.12 -7.83
CA PHE A 125 -21.01 3.65 -9.04
C PHE A 125 -20.25 3.16 -10.28
N ALA A 126 -20.92 2.39 -11.12
CA ALA A 126 -20.41 1.91 -12.42
C ALA A 126 -18.99 1.28 -12.34
N ASP A 127 -18.68 0.58 -11.25
CA ASP A 127 -17.39 -0.07 -10.96
C ASP A 127 -16.16 0.88 -11.01
N ALA A 128 -16.42 2.19 -10.98
CA ALA A 128 -15.37 3.19 -11.14
C ALA A 128 -15.29 4.20 -10.00
N LEU A 129 -16.40 4.52 -9.34
CA LEU A 129 -16.45 5.47 -8.23
C LEU A 129 -17.01 4.79 -6.98
N LYS A 130 -16.18 4.68 -5.95
CA LYS A 130 -16.51 4.11 -4.65
C LYS A 130 -16.64 5.23 -3.63
N VAL A 131 -17.80 5.36 -2.98
CA VAL A 131 -18.05 6.39 -1.96
C VAL A 131 -18.54 5.73 -0.69
N SER A 132 -18.01 6.11 0.47
CA SER A 132 -18.47 5.61 1.76
C SER A 132 -18.55 6.69 2.83
N VAL A 133 -19.42 6.43 3.80
CA VAL A 133 -19.51 7.13 5.08
C VAL A 133 -19.14 6.12 6.16
N ASN A 134 -18.14 6.44 6.94
CA ASN A 134 -17.62 5.59 8.00
C ASN A 134 -17.77 6.32 9.34
N ARG A 135 -18.19 5.62 10.39
CA ARG A 135 -18.18 6.12 11.76
C ARG A 135 -16.99 5.49 12.48
N ASP A 136 -16.11 6.35 12.95
CA ASP A 136 -14.98 5.98 13.78
C ASP A 136 -15.37 6.14 15.25
N VAL A 137 -15.49 5.01 15.97
CA VAL A 137 -15.75 4.95 17.39
C VAL A 137 -14.41 4.88 18.11
N ARG A 138 -14.25 5.67 19.18
CA ARG A 138 -12.98 5.81 19.90
C ARG A 138 -13.17 5.63 21.41
N SER A 139 -12.25 4.93 22.06
CA SER A 139 -12.19 4.84 23.53
C SER A 139 -11.91 6.20 24.18
N TYR A 140 -11.19 7.08 23.49
CA TYR A 140 -10.80 8.39 23.95
C TYR A 140 -11.10 9.45 22.88
N GLY A 141 -11.80 10.51 23.27
CA GLY A 141 -12.27 11.57 22.37
C GLY A 141 -13.69 11.31 21.87
N ASP A 142 -14.14 12.16 20.97
CA ASP A 142 -15.46 12.06 20.38
C ASP A 142 -15.44 11.12 19.15
N ASP A 143 -16.54 10.40 18.94
CA ASP A 143 -16.78 9.69 17.70
C ASP A 143 -16.96 10.70 16.55
N TYR A 144 -16.52 10.36 15.36
CA TYR A 144 -16.69 11.24 14.20
C TYR A 144 -17.06 10.43 12.96
N PHE A 145 -17.60 11.13 11.97
CA PHE A 145 -17.86 10.56 10.67
C PHE A 145 -16.74 10.91 9.69
N ARG A 146 -16.40 9.96 8.83
CA ARG A 146 -15.42 10.10 7.79
C ARG A 146 -16.06 9.81 6.43
N LEU A 147 -15.90 10.73 5.52
CA LEU A 147 -16.33 10.60 4.12
C LEU A 147 -15.12 10.16 3.29
N LYS A 148 -15.29 9.15 2.47
CA LYS A 148 -14.24 8.68 1.57
C LYS A 148 -14.81 8.50 0.16
N ALA A 149 -14.08 8.99 -0.83
CA ALA A 149 -14.36 8.78 -2.25
C ALA A 149 -13.10 8.31 -2.96
N GLN A 150 -13.22 7.28 -3.78
CA GLN A 150 -12.15 6.74 -4.62
C GLN A 150 -12.67 6.60 -6.05
N TYR A 151 -11.88 7.04 -7.02
CA TYR A 151 -12.26 7.00 -8.42
C TYR A 151 -11.14 6.38 -9.26
N ASN A 152 -11.49 5.45 -10.12
CA ASN A 152 -10.60 4.88 -11.12
C ASN A 152 -11.01 5.33 -12.52
N LEU A 153 -10.18 6.15 -13.15
CA LEU A 153 -10.30 6.50 -14.55
C LEU A 153 -9.46 5.53 -15.38
N GLN A 154 -10.12 4.54 -15.99
CA GLN A 154 -9.47 3.67 -16.95
C GLN A 154 -9.21 4.43 -18.25
N ILE A 155 -7.94 4.61 -18.63
CA ILE A 155 -7.52 5.36 -19.83
C ILE A 155 -7.56 4.43 -21.05
N ASN A 156 -7.10 3.19 -20.86
CA ASN A 156 -7.14 2.10 -21.85
C ASN A 156 -7.03 0.77 -21.10
N ASP A 157 -6.89 -0.34 -21.80
CA ASP A 157 -6.86 -1.70 -21.21
C ASP A 157 -5.72 -1.91 -20.18
N LYS A 158 -4.69 -1.05 -20.17
CA LYS A 158 -3.49 -1.20 -19.35
C LYS A 158 -3.19 0.00 -18.44
N ASP A 159 -3.69 1.17 -18.80
CA ASP A 159 -3.34 2.42 -18.15
C ASP A 159 -4.52 2.97 -17.36
N TYR A 160 -4.27 3.45 -16.17
CA TYR A 160 -5.30 4.08 -15.36
C TYR A 160 -4.77 5.28 -14.56
N LEU A 161 -5.71 6.11 -14.12
CA LEU A 161 -5.50 7.19 -13.18
C LEU A 161 -6.49 7.04 -12.03
N GLY A 162 -5.96 6.74 -10.86
CA GLY A 162 -6.73 6.59 -9.63
C GLY A 162 -6.68 7.85 -8.79
N PHE A 163 -7.78 8.16 -8.10
CA PHE A 163 -7.90 9.26 -7.14
C PHE A 163 -8.54 8.77 -5.86
N SER A 164 -8.09 9.28 -4.73
CA SER A 164 -8.74 9.10 -3.43
C SER A 164 -8.84 10.43 -2.71
N ALA A 165 -9.96 10.67 -2.06
CA ALA A 165 -10.16 11.79 -1.16
C ALA A 165 -10.90 11.29 0.08
N GLU A 166 -10.47 11.74 1.24
CA GLU A 166 -11.06 11.38 2.52
C GLU A 166 -11.02 12.60 3.44
N THR A 167 -12.10 12.83 4.20
CA THR A 167 -12.19 13.90 5.19
C THR A 167 -13.11 13.49 6.33
N ASP A 168 -12.93 14.11 7.51
CA ASP A 168 -13.88 14.02 8.61
C ASP A 168 -15.10 14.94 8.38
N ASP A 169 -16.10 14.83 9.23
CA ASP A 169 -17.33 15.61 9.15
C ASP A 169 -17.15 17.10 9.54
N GLU A 170 -16.07 17.46 10.19
CA GLU A 170 -15.71 18.85 10.52
C GLU A 170 -14.80 19.49 9.45
N LEU A 171 -14.28 18.72 8.49
CA LEU A 171 -13.33 19.12 7.45
C LEU A 171 -11.96 19.56 8.01
N ASP A 172 -11.64 19.13 9.22
CA ASP A 172 -10.41 19.48 9.93
C ASP A 172 -9.25 18.52 9.57
N VAL A 173 -9.61 17.31 9.16
CA VAL A 173 -8.66 16.27 8.69
C VAL A 173 -9.04 15.87 7.28
N TRP A 174 -8.09 15.94 6.37
CA TRP A 174 -8.32 15.48 5.01
C TRP A 174 -7.08 14.81 4.41
N ASN A 175 -7.33 13.88 3.50
CA ASN A 175 -6.30 13.16 2.77
C ASN A 175 -6.71 13.08 1.31
N VAL A 176 -5.82 13.42 0.40
CA VAL A 176 -6.02 13.23 -1.04
C VAL A 176 -4.82 12.50 -1.61
N SER A 177 -5.07 11.59 -2.55
CA SER A 177 -4.01 10.92 -3.28
C SER A 177 -4.40 10.66 -4.72
N ALA A 178 -3.39 10.50 -5.57
CA ALA A 178 -3.59 10.05 -6.94
C ALA A 178 -2.47 9.08 -7.31
N ARG A 179 -2.83 8.09 -8.15
CA ARG A 179 -1.90 7.16 -8.79
C ARG A 179 -2.10 7.18 -10.29
N TYR A 180 -1.05 7.42 -11.03
CA TYR A 180 -0.99 7.17 -12.46
C TYR A 180 -0.20 5.89 -12.72
N PHE A 181 -0.82 4.95 -13.41
CA PHE A 181 -0.21 3.69 -13.85
C PHE A 181 -0.19 3.68 -15.37
N ASN A 182 0.99 3.47 -15.96
CA ASN A 182 1.14 3.52 -17.41
C ASN A 182 2.06 2.41 -17.94
N HIS A 183 1.57 1.71 -18.94
CA HIS A 183 2.34 0.77 -19.74
C HIS A 183 3.14 1.52 -20.81
N LEU A 184 4.45 1.34 -20.83
CA LEU A 184 5.32 1.98 -21.82
C LEU A 184 5.51 1.13 -23.06
N SER A 185 6.06 -0.07 -22.92
CA SER A 185 6.21 -1.06 -24.00
C SER A 185 6.72 -2.39 -23.45
N GLY A 186 6.31 -3.52 -24.00
CA GLY A 186 6.69 -4.84 -23.49
C GLY A 186 6.34 -5.00 -22.03
N SER A 187 7.27 -5.43 -21.19
CA SER A 187 7.10 -5.55 -19.72
C SER A 187 7.57 -4.30 -18.97
N HIS A 188 7.55 -3.12 -19.59
CA HIS A 188 7.98 -1.88 -18.96
C HIS A 188 6.79 -1.03 -18.56
N TYR A 189 6.74 -0.64 -17.29
CA TYR A 189 5.68 0.18 -16.73
C TYR A 189 6.27 1.32 -15.88
N ILE A 190 5.49 2.35 -15.70
CA ILE A 190 5.79 3.43 -14.79
C ILE A 190 4.58 3.70 -13.90
N THR A 191 4.82 3.94 -12.61
CA THR A 191 3.81 4.46 -11.70
C THR A 191 4.25 5.80 -11.15
N VAL A 192 3.29 6.69 -10.97
CA VAL A 192 3.49 7.94 -10.26
C VAL A 192 2.41 8.02 -9.20
N ASP A 193 2.84 8.04 -7.95
CA ASP A 193 1.99 8.18 -6.77
C ASP A 193 2.24 9.56 -6.17
N VAL A 194 1.18 10.29 -5.85
CA VAL A 194 1.24 11.54 -5.12
C VAL A 194 0.17 11.54 -4.04
N GLY A 195 0.47 12.17 -2.90
CA GLY A 195 -0.46 12.28 -1.80
C GLY A 195 -0.22 13.54 -1.00
N HIS A 196 -1.26 13.99 -0.34
CA HIS A 196 -1.21 15.05 0.64
C HIS A 196 -2.22 14.78 1.73
N GLN A 197 -1.80 14.89 2.97
CA GLN A 197 -2.65 14.82 4.15
C GLN A 197 -2.50 16.08 4.97
N ASP A 198 -3.60 16.53 5.54
CA ASP A 198 -3.64 17.62 6.47
C ASP A 198 -4.47 17.25 7.70
N SER A 199 -4.01 17.65 8.86
CA SER A 199 -4.67 17.44 10.13
C SER A 199 -4.40 18.62 11.05
N LEU A 200 -5.13 18.71 12.16
CA LEU A 200 -4.98 19.78 13.15
C LEU A 200 -3.53 20.04 13.61
N TYR A 201 -2.66 19.04 13.51
CA TYR A 201 -1.30 19.10 14.07
C TYR A 201 -0.19 18.84 13.07
N ASN A 202 -0.51 18.32 11.90
CA ASN A 202 0.50 17.91 10.93
C ASN A 202 -0.04 17.98 9.50
N SER A 203 0.80 18.44 8.58
CA SER A 203 0.56 18.43 7.14
C SER A 203 1.74 17.74 6.48
N ALA A 204 1.50 16.75 5.64
CA ALA A 204 2.55 16.00 4.96
C ALA A 204 2.19 15.74 3.50
N SER A 205 3.19 15.76 2.63
CA SER A 205 3.04 15.49 1.20
C SER A 205 4.01 14.40 0.78
N ASN A 206 3.57 13.51 -0.08
CA ASN A 206 4.45 12.51 -0.67
C ASN A 206 4.34 12.48 -2.20
N ALA A 207 5.41 12.04 -2.83
CA ALA A 207 5.46 11.76 -4.27
C ALA A 207 6.46 10.62 -4.52
N MET A 208 6.08 9.62 -5.32
CA MET A 208 6.92 8.49 -5.68
C MET A 208 6.79 8.21 -7.17
N ILE A 209 7.89 7.99 -7.84
CA ILE A 209 7.93 7.47 -9.21
C ILE A 209 8.59 6.10 -9.14
N SER A 210 7.93 5.07 -9.70
CA SER A 210 8.51 3.74 -9.81
C SER A 210 8.53 3.29 -11.27
N TYR A 211 9.65 2.69 -11.66
CA TYR A 211 9.85 2.14 -12.99
C TYR A 211 10.06 0.64 -12.90
N TYR A 212 9.20 -0.11 -13.58
CA TYR A 212 9.26 -1.57 -13.71
C TYR A 212 10.00 -1.91 -15.00
N PHE A 213 11.08 -2.64 -14.89
CA PHE A 213 11.89 -3.04 -16.02
C PHE A 213 11.97 -4.57 -16.13
N GLY A 214 11.14 -5.08 -17.01
CA GLY A 214 10.90 -6.51 -17.14
C GLY A 214 10.01 -7.07 -16.03
N ASP A 215 9.93 -8.38 -15.95
CA ASP A 215 9.01 -9.09 -15.06
C ASP A 215 9.57 -9.27 -13.65
N HIS A 216 10.83 -8.86 -13.40
CA HIS A 216 11.53 -9.19 -12.16
C HIS A 216 11.96 -8.01 -11.31
N TYR A 217 12.00 -6.79 -11.84
CA TYR A 217 12.59 -5.67 -11.12
C TYR A 217 11.75 -4.41 -11.23
N ALA A 218 11.70 -3.66 -10.12
CA ALA A 218 11.30 -2.27 -10.15
C ALA A 218 12.22 -1.43 -9.25
N ILE A 219 12.41 -0.18 -9.62
CA ILE A 219 13.07 0.81 -8.80
C ILE A 219 12.18 2.03 -8.67
N GLY A 220 12.23 2.66 -7.51
CA GLY A 220 11.47 3.86 -7.23
C GLY A 220 12.33 4.90 -6.52
N ALA A 221 11.99 6.15 -6.74
CA ALA A 221 12.52 7.28 -6.01
C ALA A 221 11.43 8.30 -5.79
N GLY A 222 11.45 8.96 -4.65
CA GLY A 222 10.41 9.91 -4.29
C GLY A 222 10.79 10.79 -3.12
N LEU A 223 9.81 11.52 -2.66
CA LEU A 223 9.89 12.37 -1.49
C LEU A 223 8.73 12.04 -0.55
N ASP A 224 8.98 12.00 0.73
CA ASP A 224 8.00 11.95 1.80
C ASP A 224 8.28 13.10 2.75
N ASP A 225 7.40 14.07 2.79
CA ASP A 225 7.55 15.35 3.51
C ASP A 225 8.92 16.03 3.28
N SER A 226 9.33 16.11 2.01
CA SER A 226 10.63 16.65 1.54
C SER A 226 11.84 15.75 1.78
N GLU A 227 11.66 14.56 2.32
CA GLU A 227 12.71 13.59 2.58
C GLU A 227 12.84 12.58 1.45
N LEU A 228 14.06 12.24 1.08
CA LEU A 228 14.33 11.31 -0.02
C LEU A 228 13.91 9.89 0.35
N VAL A 229 13.08 9.29 -0.48
CA VAL A 229 12.72 7.87 -0.41
C VAL A 229 13.28 7.14 -1.63
N LEU A 230 13.96 6.02 -1.38
CA LEU A 230 14.43 5.10 -2.42
C LEU A 230 13.75 3.74 -2.24
N GLN A 231 13.33 3.12 -3.33
CA GLN A 231 12.68 1.83 -3.33
C GLN A 231 13.32 0.88 -4.35
N GLY A 232 13.44 -0.38 -3.98
CA GLY A 232 13.78 -1.47 -4.88
C GLY A 232 12.82 -2.64 -4.70
N LYS A 233 12.36 -3.25 -5.81
CA LYS A 233 11.54 -4.46 -5.80
C LYS A 233 12.21 -5.56 -6.61
N TYR A 234 12.12 -6.77 -6.12
CA TYR A 234 12.61 -7.97 -6.81
C TYR A 234 11.53 -9.05 -6.81
N PHE A 235 10.99 -9.36 -7.99
CA PHE A 235 9.99 -10.40 -8.19
C PHE A 235 10.72 -11.73 -8.45
N ILE A 236 10.68 -12.63 -7.46
CA ILE A 236 11.28 -13.97 -7.56
C ILE A 236 10.50 -14.79 -8.61
N ASN A 237 9.19 -14.66 -8.58
CA ASN A 237 8.23 -15.23 -9.55
C ASN A 237 6.87 -14.52 -9.37
N ASP A 238 5.83 -15.04 -10.02
CA ASP A 238 4.46 -14.53 -9.94
C ASP A 238 3.80 -14.64 -8.54
N LYS A 239 4.42 -15.38 -7.61
CA LYS A 239 3.90 -15.61 -6.25
C LYS A 239 4.68 -14.89 -5.16
N TYR A 240 5.95 -14.61 -5.39
CA TYR A 240 6.84 -14.12 -4.34
C TYR A 240 7.67 -12.94 -4.81
N TYR A 241 7.71 -11.90 -3.98
CA TYR A 241 8.61 -10.77 -4.22
C TYR A 241 9.11 -10.13 -2.93
N LEU A 242 10.17 -9.35 -3.08
CA LEU A 242 10.80 -8.56 -2.02
C LEU A 242 10.70 -7.08 -2.39
N THR A 243 10.47 -6.25 -1.39
CA THR A 243 10.59 -4.78 -1.49
C THR A 243 11.55 -4.30 -0.41
N ALA A 244 12.45 -3.41 -0.76
CA ALA A 244 13.32 -2.71 0.17
C ALA A 244 13.14 -1.21 -0.03
N ASN A 245 12.93 -0.48 1.08
CA ASN A 245 12.83 0.98 1.08
C ASN A 245 13.92 1.56 2.00
N TYR A 246 14.40 2.72 1.63
CA TYR A 246 15.28 3.56 2.43
C TYR A 246 14.71 4.98 2.44
N THR A 247 14.62 5.58 3.61
CA THR A 247 14.24 6.98 3.81
C THR A 247 15.25 7.63 4.74
N GLU A 248 15.75 8.80 4.34
CA GLU A 248 16.56 9.65 5.19
C GLU A 248 15.68 10.77 5.73
N SER A 249 15.54 10.87 7.05
CA SER A 249 14.66 11.80 7.74
C SER A 249 15.43 12.57 8.80
N GLY A 250 15.96 13.74 8.43
CA GLY A 250 16.73 14.59 9.33
C GLY A 250 17.94 13.86 9.94
N SER A 251 17.84 13.48 11.22
CA SER A 251 18.84 12.69 11.93
C SER A 251 18.55 11.19 12.00
N ALA A 252 17.46 10.74 11.35
CA ALA A 252 17.04 9.35 11.36
C ALA A 252 17.21 8.71 9.97
N GLU A 253 17.59 7.44 9.95
CA GLU A 253 17.58 6.60 8.77
C GLU A 253 16.55 5.49 8.99
N LEU A 254 15.64 5.34 8.05
CA LEU A 254 14.61 4.30 8.07
C LEU A 254 14.88 3.28 6.97
N TYR A 255 14.98 2.04 7.38
CA TYR A 255 15.13 0.87 6.50
C TYR A 255 13.89 0.00 6.63
N ASN A 256 13.30 -0.35 5.51
CA ASN A 256 12.16 -1.23 5.46
C ASN A 256 12.42 -2.38 4.50
N LEU A 257 12.14 -3.60 4.93
CA LEU A 257 12.24 -4.80 4.11
C LEU A 257 10.94 -5.58 4.20
N LYS A 258 10.31 -5.83 3.05
CA LYS A 258 9.04 -6.53 2.94
C LYS A 258 9.17 -7.73 2.02
N PHE A 259 8.73 -8.89 2.50
CA PHE A 259 8.50 -10.08 1.69
C PHE A 259 7.00 -10.26 1.47
N VAL A 260 6.60 -10.54 0.23
CA VAL A 260 5.20 -10.79 -0.14
C VAL A 260 5.05 -12.15 -0.77
N ALA A 261 3.97 -12.85 -0.37
CA ALA A 261 3.53 -14.10 -0.94
C ALA A 261 2.05 -13.95 -1.37
N GLN A 262 1.76 -14.20 -2.65
CA GLN A 262 0.45 -14.01 -3.24
C GLN A 262 0.00 -15.27 -4.01
N PHE A 263 -1.26 -15.68 -3.83
CA PHE A 263 -1.79 -16.94 -4.33
C PHE A 263 -3.16 -16.77 -4.97
#